data_3cc4f5da3e7b47362050d829b4f218b1
#
_entry.id   3cc4f5da3e7b47362050d829b4f218b1
#
_cell.length_a   1.000
_cell.length_b   1.000
_cell.length_c   1.000
_cell.angle_alpha   90.00
_cell.angle_beta   90.00
_cell.angle_gamma   90.00
#
_symmetry.space_group_name_H-M   'P 1'
#
loop_
_entity.id
_entity.type
_entity.pdbx_description
1 polymer ?
#
loop_
_entity_poly.entity_id
_entity_poly.type
_entity_poly.pdbx_seq_one_letter_code
_entity_poly.pdbx_strand_id
1 'polypeptide(L)'
;MKKNEQGIVRWIAVFMLCIFFGTYGSAWGAEKQPVFDVVTVDATITPPIAEYLLQSIQESSGRSSDGLIILLDTPGGLDSSMREIAKGILNAPLPVIVFVHPAGARAASAGVIITIAAHVAAMTPGTNIGAAHPVGIGIGGQMDKTMAEKVEKDAVAYVKGIAKKRGRNEEWAANSVLKSESITAEEALRLGVIDVVASDVHQLLVQLDNRRVETSKGERILKTRNALIRQKDMGMRLRILSVVSNPNIAYILLLVGLAGLYFEFANPGSFCPA
;
A
#
# COMPACT_ATOMS: atom_id res chain seq x y z
N MET A 1 18.41 36.34 -72.95
CA MET A 1 18.82 35.37 -71.96
C MET A 1 18.58 35.77 -70.47
N LYS A 2 17.84 36.83 -70.13
CA LYS A 2 17.63 37.27 -68.71
C LYS A 2 16.29 36.85 -68.08
N LYS A 3 15.42 36.14 -68.80
CA LYS A 3 14.05 35.85 -68.32
C LYS A 3 13.92 34.51 -67.59
N ASN A 4 14.94 33.61 -67.64
CA ASN A 4 14.87 32.28 -67.06
C ASN A 4 15.47 32.17 -65.62
N GLU A 5 16.35 33.10 -65.26
CA GLU A 5 17.02 33.09 -63.96
C GLU A 5 16.06 33.48 -62.79
N GLN A 6 15.11 34.36 -63.04
CA GLN A 6 14.15 34.79 -62.02
C GLN A 6 13.13 33.67 -61.65
N GLY A 7 12.84 32.76 -62.60
CA GLY A 7 11.97 31.61 -62.37
C GLY A 7 12.63 30.60 -61.45
N ILE A 8 13.91 30.30 -61.66
CA ILE A 8 14.63 29.29 -60.86
C ILE A 8 14.84 29.78 -59.42
N VAL A 9 15.16 31.04 -59.21
CA VAL A 9 15.32 31.63 -57.87
C VAL A 9 14.02 31.61 -57.09
N ARG A 10 12.85 31.85 -57.72
CA ARG A 10 11.54 31.76 -57.08
C ARG A 10 11.19 30.32 -56.66
N TRP A 11 11.51 29.33 -57.49
CA TRP A 11 11.27 27.93 -57.15
C TRP A 11 12.19 27.41 -56.04
N ILE A 12 13.46 27.86 -56.00
CA ILE A 12 14.40 27.54 -54.90
C ILE A 12 13.94 28.16 -53.59
N ALA A 13 13.46 29.42 -53.62
CA ALA A 13 12.94 30.09 -52.44
C ALA A 13 11.68 29.43 -51.88
N VAL A 14 10.75 28.98 -52.75
CA VAL A 14 9.55 28.23 -52.34
C VAL A 14 9.93 26.84 -51.78
N PHE A 15 10.90 26.16 -52.40
CA PHE A 15 11.38 24.87 -51.95
C PHE A 15 12.10 24.95 -50.58
N MET A 16 12.92 26.01 -50.38
CA MET A 16 13.54 26.32 -49.08
C MET A 16 12.49 26.67 -48.01
N LEU A 17 11.44 27.40 -48.36
CA LEU A 17 10.36 27.76 -47.46
C LEU A 17 9.54 26.51 -47.04
N CYS A 18 9.31 25.57 -47.95
CA CYS A 18 8.65 24.29 -47.66
C CYS A 18 9.51 23.39 -46.78
N ILE A 19 10.84 23.37 -46.92
CA ILE A 19 11.75 22.65 -46.06
C ILE A 19 11.78 23.26 -44.68
N PHE A 20 11.72 24.60 -44.55
CA PHE A 20 11.71 25.29 -43.25
C PHE A 20 10.39 25.08 -42.49
N PHE A 21 9.25 24.97 -43.18
CA PHE A 21 7.95 24.67 -42.58
C PHE A 21 7.76 23.15 -42.29
N GLY A 22 8.44 22.28 -43.01
CA GLY A 22 8.39 20.82 -42.82
C GLY A 22 9.14 20.33 -41.59
N THR A 23 10.04 21.12 -40.98
CA THR A 23 10.82 20.73 -39.79
C THR A 23 10.22 21.20 -38.47
N TYR A 24 9.14 21.99 -38.48
CA TYR A 24 8.28 22.18 -37.30
C TYR A 24 7.27 21.03 -37.16
N GLY A 25 7.72 19.80 -37.43
CA GLY A 25 7.02 18.61 -36.98
C GLY A 25 6.92 18.72 -35.47
N SER A 26 5.70 18.91 -35.00
CA SER A 26 5.32 18.93 -33.60
C SER A 26 6.08 17.82 -32.86
N ALA A 27 7.11 18.22 -32.12
CA ALA A 27 7.58 17.42 -31.00
C ALA A 27 6.42 17.41 -29.98
N TRP A 28 5.36 16.67 -30.29
CA TRP A 28 4.42 16.22 -29.28
C TRP A 28 5.28 15.42 -28.31
N GLY A 29 5.67 16.10 -27.24
CA GLY A 29 6.35 15.43 -26.15
C GLY A 29 5.49 14.24 -25.80
N ALA A 30 5.99 13.05 -26.04
CA ALA A 30 5.32 11.84 -25.66
C ALA A 30 5.02 11.99 -24.15
N GLU A 31 3.75 12.22 -23.82
CA GLU A 31 3.33 12.35 -22.42
C GLU A 31 3.80 11.07 -21.72
N LYS A 32 4.72 11.23 -20.76
CA LYS A 32 5.34 10.11 -20.09
C LYS A 32 4.22 9.26 -19.47
N GLN A 33 4.12 8.02 -19.92
CA GLN A 33 3.11 7.09 -19.40
C GLN A 33 3.26 6.98 -17.88
N PRO A 34 2.20 7.22 -17.11
CA PRO A 34 2.24 7.11 -15.65
C PRO A 34 2.61 5.70 -15.22
N VAL A 35 3.36 5.57 -14.13
CA VAL A 35 3.80 4.28 -13.60
C VAL A 35 3.32 4.12 -12.17
N PHE A 36 2.59 3.05 -11.89
CA PHE A 36 2.19 2.69 -10.53
C PHE A 36 2.85 1.39 -10.12
N ASP A 37 3.57 1.44 -9.02
CA ASP A 37 4.09 0.24 -8.38
C ASP A 37 2.96 -0.46 -7.63
N VAL A 38 2.94 -1.79 -7.67
CA VAL A 38 1.95 -2.62 -6.97
C VAL A 38 2.68 -3.60 -6.08
N VAL A 39 2.29 -3.66 -4.82
CA VAL A 39 2.76 -4.62 -3.83
C VAL A 39 1.58 -5.39 -3.25
N THR A 40 1.76 -6.65 -2.94
CA THR A 40 0.72 -7.51 -2.35
C THR A 40 1.10 -7.90 -0.94
N VAL A 41 0.14 -7.74 -0.03
CA VAL A 41 0.21 -8.18 1.36
C VAL A 41 -1.01 -9.07 1.64
N ASP A 42 -0.79 -10.38 1.64
CA ASP A 42 -1.74 -11.40 2.07
C ASP A 42 -1.10 -12.12 3.27
N ALA A 43 -1.13 -11.44 4.43
CA ALA A 43 -0.42 -11.91 5.62
C ALA A 43 -0.79 -11.12 6.88
N THR A 44 -0.42 -11.68 8.04
CA THR A 44 -0.40 -10.96 9.32
C THR A 44 0.63 -9.81 9.28
N ILE A 45 0.27 -8.66 9.82
CA ILE A 45 1.15 -7.48 9.90
C ILE A 45 2.25 -7.71 10.95
N THR A 46 3.44 -7.98 10.47
CA THR A 46 4.66 -8.30 11.22
C THR A 46 5.79 -7.33 10.87
N PRO A 47 6.91 -7.29 11.62
CA PRO A 47 8.04 -6.42 11.29
C PRO A 47 8.58 -6.61 9.87
N PRO A 48 8.75 -7.84 9.31
CA PRO A 48 9.15 -8.00 7.91
C PRO A 48 8.16 -7.41 6.90
N ILE A 49 6.85 -7.47 7.18
CA ILE A 49 5.82 -6.83 6.34
C ILE A 49 5.93 -5.31 6.43
N ALA A 50 6.16 -4.76 7.62
CA ALA A 50 6.37 -3.33 7.78
C ALA A 50 7.62 -2.86 7.01
N GLU A 51 8.74 -3.57 7.16
CA GLU A 51 9.97 -3.29 6.41
C GLU A 51 9.73 -3.33 4.90
N TYR A 52 9.01 -4.35 4.39
CA TYR A 52 8.66 -4.46 2.97
C TYR A 52 7.87 -3.28 2.43
N LEU A 53 6.83 -2.85 3.17
CA LEU A 53 6.00 -1.73 2.74
C LEU A 53 6.76 -0.39 2.81
N LEU A 54 7.56 -0.17 3.85
CA LEU A 54 8.37 1.04 3.98
C LEU A 54 9.45 1.14 2.90
N GLN A 55 10.15 0.03 2.60
CA GLN A 55 11.08 -0.04 1.48
C GLN A 55 10.39 0.21 0.14
N SER A 56 9.18 -0.35 -0.04
CA SER A 56 8.40 -0.15 -1.26
C SER A 56 8.01 1.31 -1.46
N ILE A 57 7.60 2.03 -0.41
CA ILE A 57 7.32 3.47 -0.45
C ILE A 57 8.59 4.25 -0.83
N GLN A 58 9.71 3.94 -0.18
CA GLN A 58 10.99 4.62 -0.44
C GLN A 58 11.50 4.40 -1.87
N GLU A 59 11.50 3.15 -2.34
CA GLU A 59 11.96 2.81 -3.68
C GLU A 59 11.06 3.39 -4.77
N SER A 60 9.73 3.32 -4.60
CA SER A 60 8.79 3.91 -5.55
C SER A 60 8.98 5.42 -5.66
N SER A 61 9.25 6.09 -4.55
CA SER A 61 9.58 7.51 -4.53
C SER A 61 10.90 7.82 -5.25
N GLY A 62 11.92 6.98 -5.09
CA GLY A 62 13.24 7.15 -5.74
C GLY A 62 13.24 6.81 -7.23
N ARG A 63 12.35 5.93 -7.68
CA ARG A 63 12.26 5.45 -9.08
C ARG A 63 11.30 6.25 -9.96
N SER A 64 10.82 7.39 -9.51
CA SER A 64 9.86 8.22 -10.25
C SER A 64 8.55 7.50 -10.58
N SER A 65 8.05 6.66 -9.68
CA SER A 65 6.68 6.15 -9.76
C SER A 65 5.69 7.26 -9.43
N ASP A 66 4.55 7.26 -10.09
CA ASP A 66 3.48 8.23 -9.88
C ASP A 66 2.62 7.89 -8.66
N GLY A 67 2.70 6.62 -8.18
CA GLY A 67 2.06 6.15 -6.96
C GLY A 67 2.42 4.71 -6.62
N LEU A 68 2.05 4.30 -5.41
CA LEU A 68 2.16 2.93 -4.91
C LEU A 68 0.77 2.41 -4.56
N ILE A 69 0.41 1.23 -5.07
CA ILE A 69 -0.81 0.50 -4.73
C ILE A 69 -0.42 -0.67 -3.84
N ILE A 70 -1.05 -0.76 -2.68
CA ILE A 70 -0.92 -1.87 -1.74
C ILE A 70 -2.19 -2.70 -1.84
N LEU A 71 -2.12 -3.90 -2.42
CA LEU A 71 -3.19 -4.89 -2.37
C LEU A 71 -3.13 -5.55 -1.01
N LEU A 72 -4.22 -5.41 -0.23
CA LEU A 72 -4.23 -5.78 1.18
C LEU A 72 -5.29 -6.84 1.47
N ASP A 73 -4.84 -7.96 2.04
CA ASP A 73 -5.65 -8.93 2.77
C ASP A 73 -4.94 -9.27 4.08
N THR A 74 -5.52 -8.89 5.21
CA THR A 74 -4.88 -9.13 6.51
C THR A 74 -5.88 -9.37 7.63
N PRO A 75 -5.64 -10.36 8.48
CA PRO A 75 -6.38 -10.55 9.73
C PRO A 75 -5.99 -9.55 10.82
N GLY A 76 -4.95 -8.73 10.60
CA GLY A 76 -4.36 -7.85 11.59
C GLY A 76 -2.90 -8.16 11.87
N GLY A 77 -2.40 -7.75 13.04
CA GLY A 77 -1.03 -8.02 13.45
C GLY A 77 -0.55 -7.12 14.57
N LEU A 78 0.77 -6.93 14.66
CA LEU A 78 1.41 -6.18 15.74
C LEU A 78 1.14 -4.67 15.64
N ASP A 79 0.77 -4.06 16.76
CA ASP A 79 0.52 -2.61 16.87
C ASP A 79 1.74 -1.79 16.45
N SER A 80 2.95 -2.18 16.88
CA SER A 80 4.19 -1.48 16.50
C SER A 80 4.40 -1.46 14.98
N SER A 81 4.25 -2.60 14.32
CA SER A 81 4.40 -2.73 12.86
C SER A 81 3.31 -1.93 12.12
N MET A 82 2.08 -1.99 12.59
CA MET A 82 0.97 -1.21 12.05
C MET A 82 1.24 0.30 12.15
N ARG A 83 1.71 0.78 13.31
CA ARG A 83 2.04 2.20 13.50
C ARG A 83 3.19 2.66 12.62
N GLU A 84 4.22 1.83 12.42
CA GLU A 84 5.32 2.12 11.48
C GLU A 84 4.81 2.27 10.06
N ILE A 85 3.96 1.34 9.59
CA ILE A 85 3.35 1.40 8.25
C ILE A 85 2.48 2.65 8.10
N ALA A 86 1.58 2.90 9.05
CA ALA A 86 0.70 4.07 9.02
C ALA A 86 1.51 5.38 9.01
N LYS A 87 2.56 5.49 9.82
CA LYS A 87 3.48 6.64 9.81
C LYS A 87 4.20 6.79 8.47
N GLY A 88 4.65 5.68 7.87
CA GLY A 88 5.26 5.68 6.55
C GLY A 88 4.31 6.19 5.46
N ILE A 89 3.06 5.72 5.46
CA ILE A 89 2.02 6.16 4.52
C ILE A 89 1.68 7.65 4.71
N LEU A 90 1.47 8.08 5.95
CA LEU A 90 1.11 9.47 6.28
C LEU A 90 2.18 10.48 5.84
N ASN A 91 3.45 10.08 5.84
CA ASN A 91 4.60 10.90 5.46
C ASN A 91 5.16 10.57 4.06
N ALA A 92 4.48 9.74 3.28
CA ALA A 92 4.93 9.37 1.96
C ALA A 92 4.95 10.58 1.00
N PRO A 93 6.04 10.76 0.21
CA PRO A 93 6.16 11.86 -0.74
C PRO A 93 5.47 11.58 -2.08
N LEU A 94 4.87 10.39 -2.23
CA LEU A 94 4.09 9.96 -3.39
C LEU A 94 2.73 9.44 -2.91
N PRO A 95 1.72 9.43 -3.79
CA PRO A 95 0.43 8.82 -3.47
C PRO A 95 0.56 7.34 -3.11
N VAL A 96 0.03 6.94 -1.95
CA VAL A 96 -0.11 5.54 -1.53
C VAL A 96 -1.59 5.21 -1.51
N ILE A 97 -1.98 4.22 -2.29
CA ILE A 97 -3.33 3.69 -2.40
C ILE A 97 -3.34 2.35 -1.68
N VAL A 98 -4.24 2.17 -0.73
CA VAL A 98 -4.48 0.85 -0.12
C VAL A 98 -5.79 0.32 -0.69
N PHE A 99 -5.72 -0.87 -1.27
CA PHE A 99 -6.83 -1.52 -1.91
C PHE A 99 -7.06 -2.90 -1.28
N VAL A 100 -8.15 -3.03 -0.51
CA VAL A 100 -8.54 -4.32 0.08
C VAL A 100 -9.03 -5.21 -1.04
N HIS A 101 -8.24 -6.21 -1.40
CA HIS A 101 -8.38 -7.03 -2.60
C HIS A 101 -7.68 -8.39 -2.40
N PRO A 102 -8.17 -9.49 -3.00
CA PRO A 102 -9.32 -9.64 -3.92
C PRO A 102 -10.68 -9.73 -3.20
N ALA A 103 -11.75 -10.10 -3.90
CA ALA A 103 -13.03 -10.42 -3.29
C ALA A 103 -12.86 -11.52 -2.24
N GLY A 104 -13.46 -11.34 -1.06
CA GLY A 104 -13.25 -12.20 0.12
C GLY A 104 -12.10 -11.76 1.02
N ALA A 105 -11.24 -10.83 0.59
CA ALA A 105 -10.19 -10.23 1.41
C ALA A 105 -10.77 -9.37 2.54
N ARG A 106 -9.95 -9.09 3.55
CA ARG A 106 -10.31 -8.25 4.68
C ARG A 106 -9.21 -7.30 5.11
N ALA A 107 -9.62 -6.16 5.64
CA ALA A 107 -8.75 -5.25 6.37
C ALA A 107 -9.15 -5.27 7.86
N ALA A 108 -8.77 -6.34 8.58
CA ALA A 108 -9.11 -6.49 9.98
C ALA A 108 -8.02 -5.91 10.91
N SER A 109 -8.44 -5.39 12.08
CA SER A 109 -7.53 -4.91 13.13
C SER A 109 -6.50 -3.90 12.60
N ALA A 110 -5.19 -4.24 12.56
CA ALA A 110 -4.14 -3.40 11.99
C ALA A 110 -4.45 -2.94 10.55
N GLY A 111 -5.18 -3.77 9.78
CA GLY A 111 -5.61 -3.46 8.41
C GLY A 111 -6.52 -2.23 8.33
N VAL A 112 -7.37 -1.99 9.34
CA VAL A 112 -8.21 -0.79 9.43
C VAL A 112 -7.35 0.46 9.39
N ILE A 113 -6.37 0.52 10.30
CA ILE A 113 -5.51 1.69 10.48
C ILE A 113 -4.66 1.94 9.24
N ILE A 114 -4.10 0.87 8.65
CA ILE A 114 -3.32 0.94 7.41
C ILE A 114 -4.19 1.49 6.27
N THR A 115 -5.43 0.99 6.13
CA THR A 115 -6.36 1.40 5.07
C THR A 115 -6.77 2.86 5.23
N ILE A 116 -7.17 3.29 6.43
CA ILE A 116 -7.60 4.68 6.65
C ILE A 116 -6.44 5.67 6.65
N ALA A 117 -5.17 5.23 6.82
CA ALA A 117 -3.99 6.09 6.69
C ALA A 117 -3.65 6.42 5.23
N ALA A 118 -4.11 5.62 4.27
CA ALA A 118 -3.82 5.77 2.85
C ALA A 118 -4.25 7.14 2.28
N HIS A 119 -3.58 7.59 1.22
CA HIS A 119 -4.02 8.76 0.46
C HIS A 119 -5.32 8.48 -0.27
N VAL A 120 -5.47 7.25 -0.77
CA VAL A 120 -6.74 6.70 -1.26
C VAL A 120 -6.96 5.35 -0.62
N ALA A 121 -8.11 5.16 0.01
CA ALA A 121 -8.57 3.88 0.54
C ALA A 121 -9.62 3.30 -0.42
N ALA A 122 -9.40 2.07 -0.88
CA ALA A 122 -10.29 1.38 -1.79
C ALA A 122 -10.57 -0.04 -1.32
N MET A 123 -11.73 -0.57 -1.71
CA MET A 123 -12.13 -1.94 -1.40
C MET A 123 -12.77 -2.61 -2.62
N THR A 124 -12.60 -3.92 -2.74
CA THR A 124 -13.32 -4.76 -3.71
C THR A 124 -14.70 -5.15 -3.14
N PRO A 125 -15.76 -5.22 -3.97
CA PRO A 125 -17.03 -5.81 -3.53
C PRO A 125 -16.83 -7.20 -2.91
N GLY A 126 -17.55 -7.47 -1.79
CA GLY A 126 -17.39 -8.72 -1.05
C GLY A 126 -16.18 -8.78 -0.12
N THR A 127 -15.56 -7.63 0.18
CA THR A 127 -14.54 -7.48 1.22
C THR A 127 -15.12 -6.79 2.45
N ASN A 128 -14.42 -6.85 3.58
CA ASN A 128 -14.83 -6.19 4.81
C ASN A 128 -13.65 -5.46 5.49
N ILE A 129 -14.00 -4.46 6.29
CA ILE A 129 -13.06 -3.67 7.08
C ILE A 129 -13.61 -3.50 8.51
N GLY A 130 -12.78 -3.68 9.54
CA GLY A 130 -13.20 -3.47 10.92
C GLY A 130 -12.49 -4.32 11.96
N ALA A 131 -13.15 -4.50 13.10
CA ALA A 131 -12.68 -5.31 14.23
C ALA A 131 -11.27 -4.91 14.72
N ALA A 132 -11.09 -3.62 15.04
CA ALA A 132 -9.79 -3.05 15.41
C ALA A 132 -9.55 -2.96 16.94
N HIS A 133 -10.35 -3.68 17.75
CA HIS A 133 -10.15 -3.71 19.19
C HIS A 133 -8.79 -4.30 19.55
N PRO A 134 -7.95 -3.64 20.38
CA PRO A 134 -6.66 -4.15 20.79
C PRO A 134 -6.81 -5.42 21.64
N VAL A 135 -6.13 -6.48 21.23
CA VAL A 135 -6.07 -7.71 22.03
C VAL A 135 -4.69 -7.84 22.65
N GLY A 136 -4.64 -8.10 23.96
CA GLY A 136 -3.37 -8.34 24.64
C GLY A 136 -2.74 -9.65 24.20
N ILE A 137 -1.49 -9.59 23.73
CA ILE A 137 -0.68 -10.79 23.47
C ILE A 137 0.09 -11.09 24.76
N GLY A 138 -0.47 -11.92 25.65
CA GLY A 138 0.17 -12.32 26.89
C GLY A 138 0.15 -13.83 27.07
N ILE A 139 1.29 -14.43 27.42
CA ILE A 139 1.35 -15.82 27.87
C ILE A 139 0.74 -15.89 29.27
N GLY A 140 -0.56 -16.24 29.36
CA GLY A 140 -1.22 -16.61 30.61
C GLY A 140 -1.70 -15.49 31.52
N GLY A 141 -1.68 -14.21 31.10
CA GLY A 141 -2.14 -13.09 31.93
C GLY A 141 -3.28 -12.31 31.26
N GLN A 142 -4.43 -12.18 31.92
CA GLN A 142 -5.38 -11.12 31.58
C GLN A 142 -4.67 -9.79 31.83
N MET A 143 -4.68 -8.91 30.81
CA MET A 143 -4.18 -7.55 30.97
C MET A 143 -4.97 -6.89 32.10
N ASP A 144 -4.27 -6.24 33.03
CA ASP A 144 -4.96 -5.45 34.08
C ASP A 144 -5.94 -4.47 33.43
N LYS A 145 -7.15 -4.38 34.01
CA LYS A 145 -8.23 -3.52 33.47
C LYS A 145 -7.76 -2.09 33.16
N THR A 146 -6.95 -1.54 34.06
CA THR A 146 -6.40 -0.18 33.89
C THR A 146 -5.48 -0.07 32.67
N MET A 147 -4.67 -1.10 32.42
CA MET A 147 -3.80 -1.15 31.25
C MET A 147 -4.60 -1.33 29.98
N ALA A 148 -5.59 -2.23 29.97
CA ALA A 148 -6.48 -2.45 28.83
C ALA A 148 -7.21 -1.15 28.43
N GLU A 149 -7.77 -0.42 29.42
CA GLU A 149 -8.40 0.88 29.16
C GLU A 149 -7.44 1.92 28.59
N LYS A 150 -6.19 1.96 29.06
CA LYS A 150 -5.18 2.89 28.50
C LYS A 150 -4.86 2.58 27.05
N VAL A 151 -4.63 1.31 26.73
CA VAL A 151 -4.36 0.83 25.36
C VAL A 151 -5.53 1.13 24.44
N GLU A 152 -6.75 0.87 24.88
CA GLU A 152 -7.97 1.15 24.11
C GLU A 152 -8.12 2.67 23.83
N LYS A 153 -7.98 3.52 24.87
CA LYS A 153 -8.08 4.98 24.71
C LYS A 153 -7.00 5.53 23.78
N ASP A 154 -5.76 5.02 23.85
CA ASP A 154 -4.69 5.39 22.93
C ASP A 154 -5.01 4.97 21.49
N ALA A 155 -5.49 3.74 21.28
CA ALA A 155 -5.88 3.24 19.96
C ALA A 155 -7.04 4.07 19.37
N VAL A 156 -8.05 4.42 20.17
CA VAL A 156 -9.17 5.30 19.75
C VAL A 156 -8.65 6.68 19.34
N ALA A 157 -7.81 7.29 20.16
CA ALA A 157 -7.23 8.60 19.83
C ALA A 157 -6.40 8.56 18.55
N TYR A 158 -5.61 7.51 18.37
CA TYR A 158 -4.76 7.30 17.21
C TYR A 158 -5.58 7.14 15.93
N VAL A 159 -6.57 6.24 15.92
CA VAL A 159 -7.40 5.99 14.74
C VAL A 159 -8.25 7.20 14.34
N LYS A 160 -8.81 7.92 15.33
CA LYS A 160 -9.53 9.18 15.09
C LYS A 160 -8.64 10.24 14.48
N GLY A 161 -7.43 10.40 15.00
CA GLY A 161 -6.46 11.37 14.48
C GLY A 161 -6.11 11.11 13.02
N ILE A 162 -5.93 9.84 12.64
CA ILE A 162 -5.68 9.45 11.24
C ILE A 162 -6.91 9.70 10.37
N ALA A 163 -8.10 9.26 10.81
CA ALA A 163 -9.36 9.46 10.08
C ALA A 163 -9.61 10.96 9.81
N LYS A 164 -9.46 11.80 10.82
CA LYS A 164 -9.56 13.25 10.71
C LYS A 164 -8.56 13.82 9.70
N LYS A 165 -7.30 13.42 9.78
CA LYS A 165 -6.24 13.89 8.85
C LYS A 165 -6.56 13.55 7.40
N ARG A 166 -7.25 12.44 7.15
CA ARG A 166 -7.63 11.97 5.80
C ARG A 166 -9.06 12.34 5.40
N GLY A 167 -9.79 13.10 6.23
CA GLY A 167 -11.16 13.49 5.97
C GLY A 167 -12.14 12.31 5.95
N ARG A 168 -11.84 11.24 6.72
CA ARG A 168 -12.67 10.04 6.85
C ARG A 168 -13.51 10.06 8.10
N ASN A 169 -14.45 9.12 8.21
CA ASN A 169 -15.39 9.02 9.31
C ASN A 169 -14.71 8.70 10.64
N GLU A 170 -14.56 9.71 11.50
CA GLU A 170 -13.91 9.59 12.83
C GLU A 170 -14.74 8.75 13.81
N GLU A 171 -16.07 8.82 13.70
CA GLU A 171 -16.97 8.11 14.61
C GLU A 171 -16.92 6.60 14.35
N TRP A 172 -17.04 6.19 13.09
CA TRP A 172 -16.89 4.79 12.72
C TRP A 172 -15.49 4.29 13.07
N ALA A 173 -14.45 5.06 12.80
CA ALA A 173 -13.08 4.70 13.15
C ALA A 173 -12.93 4.43 14.66
N ALA A 174 -13.54 5.26 15.52
CA ALA A 174 -13.58 5.00 16.96
C ALA A 174 -14.36 3.73 17.30
N ASN A 175 -15.52 3.50 16.68
CA ASN A 175 -16.36 2.34 16.92
C ASN A 175 -15.70 1.02 16.45
N SER A 176 -14.88 1.05 15.40
CA SER A 176 -14.10 -0.12 14.99
C SER A 176 -13.15 -0.63 16.09
N VAL A 177 -12.68 0.29 16.97
CA VAL A 177 -11.86 -0.03 18.14
C VAL A 177 -12.74 -0.35 19.35
N LEU A 178 -13.67 0.51 19.71
CA LEU A 178 -14.48 0.39 20.93
C LEU A 178 -15.48 -0.79 20.90
N LYS A 179 -16.08 -1.03 19.72
CA LYS A 179 -17.17 -2.01 19.54
C LYS A 179 -16.81 -3.16 18.61
N SER A 180 -15.55 -3.19 18.12
CA SER A 180 -15.14 -4.16 17.09
C SER A 180 -16.05 -4.14 15.86
N GLU A 181 -16.58 -2.96 15.52
CA GLU A 181 -17.48 -2.80 14.37
C GLU A 181 -16.77 -3.19 13.08
N SER A 182 -17.47 -3.95 12.23
CA SER A 182 -16.97 -4.38 10.92
C SER A 182 -18.07 -4.20 9.88
N ILE A 183 -17.71 -3.67 8.72
CA ILE A 183 -18.64 -3.28 7.65
C ILE A 183 -18.15 -3.78 6.29
N THR A 184 -19.09 -3.87 5.34
CA THR A 184 -18.81 -4.23 3.95
C THR A 184 -18.18 -3.07 3.18
N ALA A 185 -17.65 -3.36 1.98
CA ALA A 185 -17.08 -2.35 1.08
C ALA A 185 -18.08 -1.24 0.75
N GLU A 186 -19.33 -1.61 0.47
CA GLU A 186 -20.41 -0.69 0.10
C GLU A 186 -20.81 0.22 1.28
N GLU A 187 -20.87 -0.35 2.48
CA GLU A 187 -21.12 0.42 3.70
C GLU A 187 -19.98 1.35 4.04
N ALA A 188 -18.74 0.89 3.88
CA ALA A 188 -17.53 1.68 4.10
C ALA A 188 -17.48 2.90 3.17
N LEU A 189 -17.87 2.75 1.91
CA LEU A 189 -17.99 3.86 0.97
C LEU A 189 -19.11 4.82 1.38
N ARG A 190 -20.29 4.30 1.71
CA ARG A 190 -21.46 5.11 2.11
C ARG A 190 -21.20 5.91 3.39
N LEU A 191 -20.45 5.34 4.34
CA LEU A 191 -20.11 5.99 5.60
C LEU A 191 -18.88 6.90 5.50
N GLY A 192 -18.21 6.99 4.35
CA GLY A 192 -17.01 7.80 4.16
C GLY A 192 -15.79 7.26 4.91
N VAL A 193 -15.72 5.95 5.10
CA VAL A 193 -14.55 5.24 5.66
C VAL A 193 -13.49 5.01 4.58
N ILE A 194 -13.95 4.72 3.37
CA ILE A 194 -13.12 4.57 2.18
C ILE A 194 -13.57 5.53 1.07
N ASP A 195 -12.74 5.64 0.05
CA ASP A 195 -12.94 6.59 -1.05
C ASP A 195 -13.55 5.96 -2.30
N VAL A 196 -13.30 4.68 -2.56
CA VAL A 196 -13.63 4.00 -3.82
C VAL A 196 -13.95 2.52 -3.59
N VAL A 197 -14.95 2.03 -4.32
CA VAL A 197 -15.19 0.59 -4.52
C VAL A 197 -14.89 0.24 -5.97
N ALA A 198 -14.02 -0.75 -6.19
CA ALA A 198 -13.61 -1.20 -7.52
C ALA A 198 -13.47 -2.72 -7.56
N SER A 199 -13.76 -3.36 -8.70
CA SER A 199 -13.65 -4.82 -8.85
C SER A 199 -12.20 -5.30 -8.97
N ASP A 200 -11.33 -4.45 -9.52
CA ASP A 200 -9.94 -4.76 -9.82
C ASP A 200 -9.07 -3.49 -9.92
N VAL A 201 -7.77 -3.68 -10.07
CA VAL A 201 -6.80 -2.57 -10.15
C VAL A 201 -7.05 -1.67 -11.37
N HIS A 202 -7.51 -2.24 -12.49
CA HIS A 202 -7.76 -1.46 -13.70
C HIS A 202 -8.96 -0.52 -13.47
N GLN A 203 -10.07 -1.03 -12.94
CA GLN A 203 -11.23 -0.22 -12.60
C GLN A 203 -10.89 0.85 -11.54
N LEU A 204 -10.08 0.47 -10.53
CA LEU A 204 -9.57 1.40 -9.54
C LEU A 204 -8.84 2.58 -10.19
N LEU A 205 -7.88 2.30 -11.07
CA LEU A 205 -7.12 3.34 -11.77
C LEU A 205 -8.02 4.24 -12.62
N VAL A 206 -9.02 3.69 -13.32
CA VAL A 206 -9.98 4.48 -14.10
C VAL A 206 -10.76 5.46 -13.22
N GLN A 207 -11.18 5.03 -12.02
CA GLN A 207 -11.94 5.87 -11.09
C GLN A 207 -11.07 6.93 -10.39
N LEU A 208 -9.75 6.71 -10.31
CA LEU A 208 -8.83 7.63 -9.66
C LEU A 208 -8.27 8.71 -10.58
N ASP A 209 -8.56 8.63 -11.89
CA ASP A 209 -7.99 9.59 -12.84
C ASP A 209 -8.45 11.02 -12.53
N ASN A 210 -7.47 11.95 -12.52
CA ASN A 210 -7.63 13.35 -12.17
C ASN A 210 -8.03 13.62 -10.69
N ARG A 211 -8.02 12.62 -9.81
CA ARG A 211 -8.27 12.83 -8.39
C ARG A 211 -7.09 13.58 -7.75
N ARG A 212 -7.42 14.55 -6.89
CA ARG A 212 -6.42 15.25 -6.07
C ARG A 212 -6.19 14.51 -4.76
N VAL A 213 -4.93 14.40 -4.37
CA VAL A 213 -4.47 13.80 -3.11
C VAL A 213 -3.39 14.68 -2.48
N GLU A 214 -3.40 14.79 -1.16
CA GLU A 214 -2.39 15.53 -0.41
C GLU A 214 -1.30 14.57 0.10
N THR A 215 -0.06 14.78 -0.35
CA THR A 215 1.13 14.03 0.08
C THR A 215 2.02 14.89 0.97
N SER A 216 3.08 14.31 1.55
CA SER A 216 4.05 15.11 2.34
C SER A 216 4.81 16.16 1.52
N LYS A 217 4.80 16.07 0.20
CA LYS A 217 5.37 17.06 -0.75
C LYS A 217 4.33 18.01 -1.35
N GLY A 218 3.12 18.02 -0.81
CA GLY A 218 2.02 18.86 -1.27
C GLY A 218 0.99 18.10 -2.11
N GLU A 219 0.09 18.89 -2.71
CA GLU A 219 -1.01 18.36 -3.51
C GLU A 219 -0.49 17.72 -4.80
N ARG A 220 -1.07 16.58 -5.16
CA ARG A 220 -0.79 15.83 -6.39
C ARG A 220 -2.11 15.48 -7.09
N ILE A 221 -2.12 15.61 -8.41
CA ILE A 221 -3.21 15.09 -9.25
C ILE A 221 -2.80 13.71 -9.76
N LEU A 222 -3.61 12.70 -9.49
CA LEU A 222 -3.40 11.36 -9.97
C LEU A 222 -3.67 11.31 -11.47
N LYS A 223 -2.67 10.98 -12.26
CA LYS A 223 -2.80 10.63 -13.67
C LYS A 223 -2.72 9.13 -13.76
N THR A 224 -3.85 8.46 -13.91
CA THR A 224 -3.93 7.00 -13.83
C THR A 224 -4.39 6.37 -15.13
N ARG A 225 -4.89 7.17 -16.07
CA ARG A 225 -5.31 6.68 -17.38
C ARG A 225 -4.13 6.07 -18.13
N ASN A 226 -4.28 4.84 -18.59
CA ASN A 226 -3.24 4.07 -19.28
C ASN A 226 -1.94 3.90 -18.47
N ALA A 227 -2.02 3.93 -17.14
CA ALA A 227 -0.86 3.74 -16.29
C ALA A 227 -0.23 2.36 -16.47
N LEU A 228 1.09 2.32 -16.50
CA LEU A 228 1.85 1.08 -16.44
C LEU A 228 1.84 0.54 -15.01
N ILE A 229 1.42 -0.68 -14.83
CA ILE A 229 1.45 -1.39 -13.54
C ILE A 229 2.76 -2.16 -13.46
N ARG A 230 3.54 -1.91 -12.43
CA ARG A 230 4.78 -2.61 -12.16
C ARG A 230 4.69 -3.36 -10.83
N GLN A 231 4.56 -4.68 -10.92
CA GLN A 231 4.57 -5.54 -9.75
C GLN A 231 5.94 -5.50 -9.06
N LYS A 232 5.91 -5.41 -7.72
CA LYS A 232 7.10 -5.47 -6.87
C LYS A 232 6.94 -6.62 -5.89
N ASP A 233 7.80 -7.60 -6.02
CA ASP A 233 7.81 -8.74 -5.12
C ASP A 233 8.66 -8.46 -3.89
N MET A 234 8.27 -9.09 -2.80
CA MET A 234 9.08 -9.12 -1.58
C MET A 234 10.40 -9.85 -1.84
N GLY A 235 11.51 -9.22 -1.50
CA GLY A 235 12.83 -9.82 -1.60
C GLY A 235 12.95 -11.13 -0.80
N MET A 236 13.80 -12.05 -1.24
CA MET A 236 13.95 -13.38 -0.64
C MET A 236 14.20 -13.33 0.88
N ARG A 237 15.04 -12.41 1.34
CA ARG A 237 15.31 -12.23 2.78
C ARG A 237 14.04 -11.95 3.57
N LEU A 238 13.25 -10.96 3.14
CA LEU A 238 12.00 -10.57 3.83
C LEU A 238 10.94 -11.66 3.70
N ARG A 239 10.90 -12.38 2.59
CA ARG A 239 9.99 -13.51 2.38
C ARG A 239 10.28 -14.62 3.41
N ILE A 240 11.55 -15.00 3.59
CA ILE A 240 11.93 -15.99 4.60
C ILE A 240 11.58 -15.49 5.99
N LEU A 241 11.92 -14.24 6.33
CA LEU A 241 11.62 -13.66 7.62
C LEU A 241 10.10 -13.59 7.89
N SER A 242 9.28 -13.27 6.87
CA SER A 242 7.82 -13.23 7.03
C SER A 242 7.23 -14.61 7.31
N VAL A 243 7.76 -15.66 6.67
CA VAL A 243 7.33 -17.05 6.95
C VAL A 243 7.72 -17.45 8.37
N VAL A 244 8.95 -17.20 8.81
CA VAL A 244 9.41 -17.54 10.17
C VAL A 244 8.69 -16.71 11.24
N SER A 245 8.30 -15.48 10.92
CA SER A 245 7.52 -14.59 11.82
C SER A 245 6.05 -14.98 11.93
N ASN A 246 5.57 -15.96 11.14
CA ASN A 246 4.22 -16.48 11.31
C ASN A 246 4.16 -17.28 12.61
N PRO A 247 3.23 -16.97 13.56
CA PRO A 247 3.17 -17.62 14.86
C PRO A 247 3.08 -19.15 14.78
N ASN A 248 2.32 -19.68 13.82
CA ASN A 248 2.17 -21.12 13.64
C ASN A 248 3.48 -21.78 13.23
N ILE A 249 4.21 -21.17 12.30
CA ILE A 249 5.51 -21.67 11.84
C ILE A 249 6.55 -21.56 12.96
N ALA A 250 6.59 -20.43 13.66
CA ALA A 250 7.49 -20.21 14.79
C ALA A 250 7.27 -21.27 15.90
N TYR A 251 5.99 -21.60 16.17
CA TYR A 251 5.64 -22.63 17.15
C TYR A 251 6.09 -24.04 16.73
N ILE A 252 5.89 -24.39 15.46
CA ILE A 252 6.37 -25.67 14.90
C ILE A 252 7.89 -25.75 14.97
N LEU A 253 8.60 -24.68 14.58
CA LEU A 253 10.06 -24.62 14.64
C LEU A 253 10.58 -24.75 16.09
N LEU A 254 9.90 -24.13 17.05
CA LEU A 254 10.21 -24.25 18.46
C LEU A 254 10.08 -25.72 18.94
N LEU A 255 8.97 -26.38 18.59
CA LEU A 255 8.76 -27.80 18.96
C LEU A 255 9.81 -28.71 18.35
N VAL A 256 10.14 -28.50 17.07
CA VAL A 256 11.20 -29.26 16.39
C VAL A 256 12.56 -29.02 17.06
N GLY A 257 12.87 -27.75 17.42
CA GLY A 257 14.09 -27.42 18.15
C GLY A 257 14.18 -28.06 19.52
N LEU A 258 13.09 -28.06 20.30
CA LEU A 258 13.02 -28.70 21.60
C LEU A 258 13.17 -30.24 21.47
N ALA A 259 12.53 -30.85 20.49
CA ALA A 259 12.68 -32.28 20.22
C ALA A 259 14.13 -32.63 19.84
N GLY A 260 14.76 -31.82 18.98
CA GLY A 260 16.17 -31.99 18.62
C GLY A 260 17.10 -31.92 19.82
N LEU A 261 16.91 -30.95 20.70
CA LEU A 261 17.65 -30.83 21.97
C LEU A 261 17.43 -32.06 22.86
N TYR A 262 16.19 -32.52 23.01
CA TYR A 262 15.87 -33.68 23.78
C TYR A 262 16.61 -34.95 23.27
N PHE A 263 16.60 -35.17 21.94
CA PHE A 263 17.29 -36.33 21.34
C PHE A 263 18.81 -36.24 21.49
N GLU A 264 19.39 -35.04 21.37
CA GLU A 264 20.82 -34.84 21.58
C GLU A 264 21.25 -35.11 23.02
N PHE A 265 20.44 -34.67 24.02
CA PHE A 265 20.70 -34.98 25.43
C PHE A 265 20.49 -36.46 25.75
N ALA A 266 19.49 -37.11 25.13
CA ALA A 266 19.20 -38.51 25.35
C ALA A 266 20.25 -39.45 24.68
N ASN A 267 20.82 -39.07 23.57
CA ASN A 267 21.83 -39.80 22.79
C ASN A 267 22.91 -38.85 22.27
N PRO A 268 23.88 -38.48 23.12
CA PRO A 268 24.95 -37.55 22.74
C PRO A 268 25.72 -38.00 21.49
N GLY A 269 25.91 -37.11 20.52
CA GLY A 269 26.62 -37.36 19.26
C GLY A 269 25.73 -37.91 18.13
N SER A 270 24.42 -37.98 18.28
CA SER A 270 23.51 -38.42 17.21
C SER A 270 23.38 -37.40 16.08
N PHE A 271 23.46 -36.10 16.37
CA PHE A 271 23.33 -35.00 15.40
C PHE A 271 24.59 -34.15 15.25
N CYS A 272 25.42 -34.07 16.27
CA CYS A 272 26.71 -33.39 16.23
C CYS A 272 27.82 -34.38 16.62
N PRO A 273 28.40 -35.15 15.70
CA PRO A 273 29.59 -35.95 16.00
C PRO A 273 30.74 -35.02 16.40
N ALA A 274 31.38 -35.31 17.54
CA ALA A 274 32.47 -34.52 18.14
C ALA A 274 33.72 -34.43 17.26
#